data_fb8e4c8689f35098a66fe7e432cb52da
#
_entry.id   fb8e4c8689f35098a66fe7e432cb52da
#
_cell.length_a   1.000
_cell.length_b   1.000
_cell.length_c   1.000
_cell.angle_alpha   90.00
_cell.angle_beta   90.00
_cell.angle_gamma   90.00
#
_symmetry.space_group_name_H-M   'P 1'
#
loop_
_entity.id
_entity.type
_entity.pdbx_description
1 polymer ?
#
loop_
_entity_poly.entity_id
_entity_poly.type
_entity_poly.pdbx_seq_one_letter_code
_entity_poly.pdbx_strand_id
1 'polypeptide(L)'
;PYFRFDGFADKPVDKAWKVVELENDYLRLMILPEVGGKIWAAFEKSTGKSFVYYNHVVKFRDIAMRGPWTSGGVEANYGIVGHTPNCATPVDYLVRTGDDGSASCVIGCLDLLTRTPWRLEIRLEKDKAYFTTRSFWFNPTPLEQPYYSWMNVGIKAANDLEFIYPGTSFLGHDGEHGDWPVNRRNKKDVFRYRNNDFGGYKSYHVFGTYTDFFGAYYHDEDFGMGRYSTHDDKPGKKIWIWGLSRQGMIWEQLLTDTDGQYVEVQSGRLFNQTVDGSTFTPFKHRGFAPGSADTWTEYWFPIKGTRGLVQASPYGALNLTPEGGRLKIAFCPLQPTHDRLEVRDGDEVVYSKQLTLQPMEVF
;
A
#
# COMPACT_ATOMS: atom_id res chain seq x y z
N PRO A 1 17.83 -11.38 22.99
CA PRO A 1 18.57 -10.60 22.02
C PRO A 1 17.76 -9.36 21.66
N TYR A 2 18.41 -8.23 21.72
CA TYR A 2 17.82 -6.96 21.35
C TYR A 2 18.30 -6.58 19.95
N PHE A 3 17.39 -5.98 19.18
CA PHE A 3 17.75 -5.36 17.92
C PHE A 3 18.67 -4.17 18.22
N ARG A 4 19.82 -4.13 17.58
CA ARG A 4 20.75 -2.99 17.62
C ARG A 4 20.96 -2.49 16.20
N PHE A 5 20.88 -1.18 16.02
CA PHE A 5 21.13 -0.50 14.77
C PHE A 5 22.27 0.49 14.92
N ASP A 6 23.30 0.33 14.10
CA ASP A 6 24.50 1.17 14.09
C ASP A 6 24.63 2.01 12.81
N GLY A 7 23.56 2.11 12.02
CA GLY A 7 23.56 2.79 10.72
C GLY A 7 23.29 4.28 10.75
N PHE A 8 23.21 4.89 11.94
CA PHE A 8 23.07 6.35 12.05
C PHE A 8 24.37 7.05 11.70
N ALA A 9 24.25 8.16 10.97
CA ALA A 9 25.37 9.05 10.67
C ALA A 9 24.98 10.50 10.97
N ASP A 10 25.95 11.30 11.39
CA ASP A 10 25.80 12.74 11.67
C ASP A 10 25.88 13.59 10.39
N LYS A 11 26.41 13.02 9.32
CA LYS A 11 26.56 13.67 8.01
C LYS A 11 26.08 12.76 6.89
N PRO A 12 25.57 13.33 5.78
CA PRO A 12 25.27 12.55 4.58
C PRO A 12 26.59 11.97 4.01
N VAL A 13 26.51 10.74 3.55
CA VAL A 13 27.59 10.01 2.88
C VAL A 13 27.05 9.31 1.65
N ASP A 14 27.84 9.25 0.59
CA ASP A 14 27.53 8.43 -0.56
C ASP A 14 27.69 6.97 -0.20
N LYS A 15 26.63 6.18 -0.48
CA LYS A 15 26.64 4.74 -0.26
C LYS A 15 26.04 4.02 -1.45
N ALA A 16 26.75 3.02 -1.96
CA ALA A 16 26.20 2.08 -2.93
C ALA A 16 25.28 1.08 -2.23
N TRP A 17 24.04 1.01 -2.66
CA TRP A 17 23.05 0.06 -2.16
C TRP A 17 22.87 -1.08 -3.15
N LYS A 18 22.77 -2.30 -2.64
CA LYS A 18 22.38 -3.44 -3.46
C LYS A 18 20.88 -3.32 -3.78
N VAL A 19 20.55 -3.33 -5.05
CA VAL A 19 19.18 -3.28 -5.56
C VAL A 19 18.88 -4.56 -6.32
N VAL A 20 17.76 -5.20 -6.04
CA VAL A 20 17.14 -6.18 -6.94
C VAL A 20 16.11 -5.43 -7.78
N GLU A 21 16.28 -5.50 -9.09
CA GLU A 21 15.35 -4.91 -10.04
C GLU A 21 14.53 -5.99 -10.71
N LEU A 22 13.20 -5.85 -10.69
CA LEU A 22 12.27 -6.66 -11.46
C LEU A 22 11.61 -5.77 -12.51
N GLU A 23 11.65 -6.17 -13.76
CA GLU A 23 11.17 -5.37 -14.87
C GLU A 23 10.45 -6.22 -15.91
N ASN A 24 9.33 -5.67 -16.42
CA ASN A 24 8.65 -6.15 -17.63
C ASN A 24 8.36 -4.97 -18.57
N ASP A 25 7.50 -5.14 -19.56
CA ASP A 25 7.18 -4.06 -20.52
C ASP A 25 6.46 -2.86 -19.87
N TYR A 26 5.80 -3.05 -18.74
CA TYR A 26 4.91 -2.06 -18.11
C TYR A 26 5.45 -1.47 -16.80
N LEU A 27 6.11 -2.29 -16.00
CA LEU A 27 6.56 -1.91 -14.66
C LEU A 27 8.06 -2.17 -14.46
N ARG A 28 8.66 -1.33 -13.61
CA ARG A 28 9.99 -1.53 -13.05
C ARG A 28 9.95 -1.34 -11.54
N LEU A 29 10.38 -2.33 -10.79
CA LEU A 29 10.41 -2.34 -9.33
C LEU A 29 11.87 -2.31 -8.86
N MET A 30 12.12 -1.53 -7.80
CA MET A 30 13.41 -1.51 -7.10
C MET A 30 13.23 -2.06 -5.69
N ILE A 31 13.94 -3.11 -5.33
CA ILE A 31 13.86 -3.75 -4.00
C ILE A 31 15.23 -3.63 -3.35
N LEU A 32 15.27 -3.16 -2.09
CA LEU A 32 16.50 -2.97 -1.31
C LEU A 32 16.62 -4.03 -0.21
N PRO A 33 17.32 -5.16 -0.46
CA PRO A 33 17.49 -6.20 0.57
C PRO A 33 18.22 -5.71 1.83
N GLU A 34 19.11 -4.74 1.69
CA GLU A 34 19.86 -4.16 2.83
C GLU A 34 19.01 -3.22 3.71
N VAL A 35 17.81 -2.83 3.24
CA VAL A 35 16.88 -1.94 3.95
C VAL A 35 15.54 -2.65 4.11
N GLY A 36 15.54 -3.75 4.86
CA GLY A 36 14.34 -4.51 5.20
C GLY A 36 13.69 -5.26 4.02
N GLY A 37 14.35 -5.34 2.86
CA GLY A 37 13.72 -5.85 1.65
C GLY A 37 12.62 -4.94 1.10
N LYS A 38 12.58 -3.67 1.50
CA LYS A 38 11.58 -2.71 1.09
C LYS A 38 11.53 -2.59 -0.44
N ILE A 39 10.34 -2.60 -1.03
CA ILE A 39 10.14 -2.17 -2.41
C ILE A 39 10.31 -0.64 -2.40
N TRP A 40 11.46 -0.16 -2.83
CA TRP A 40 11.86 1.22 -2.70
C TRP A 40 11.16 2.15 -3.70
N ALA A 41 10.88 1.62 -4.89
CA ALA A 41 10.13 2.31 -5.93
C ALA A 41 9.39 1.30 -6.81
N ALA A 42 8.30 1.76 -7.44
CA ALA A 42 7.53 1.01 -8.44
C ALA A 42 7.09 1.97 -9.54
N PHE A 43 7.75 1.89 -10.69
CA PHE A 43 7.52 2.79 -11.82
C PHE A 43 6.55 2.19 -12.83
N GLU A 44 5.62 3.00 -13.32
CA GLU A 44 4.89 2.76 -14.56
C GLU A 44 5.72 3.31 -15.73
N LYS A 45 6.13 2.42 -16.64
CA LYS A 45 7.18 2.72 -17.61
C LYS A 45 6.78 3.73 -18.68
N SER A 46 5.52 3.75 -19.09
CA SER A 46 5.08 4.67 -20.16
C SER A 46 5.05 6.14 -19.73
N THR A 47 4.82 6.39 -18.44
CA THR A 47 4.85 7.74 -17.86
C THR A 47 6.17 8.05 -17.16
N GLY A 48 6.95 7.03 -16.82
CA GLY A 48 8.15 7.15 -15.99
C GLY A 48 7.86 7.51 -14.53
N LYS A 49 6.59 7.52 -14.11
CA LYS A 49 6.18 7.89 -12.75
C LYS A 49 6.20 6.69 -11.80
N SER A 50 6.69 6.91 -10.59
CA SER A 50 6.52 5.94 -9.51
C SER A 50 5.12 6.10 -8.89
N PHE A 51 4.38 4.99 -8.76
CA PHE A 51 3.07 4.98 -8.11
C PHE A 51 3.13 4.68 -6.61
N VAL A 52 4.35 4.52 -6.07
CA VAL A 52 4.66 4.57 -4.63
C VAL A 52 5.66 5.68 -4.39
N TYR A 53 5.73 6.20 -3.18
CA TYR A 53 6.67 7.26 -2.84
C TYR A 53 8.12 6.78 -3.03
N TYR A 54 8.82 7.36 -3.99
CA TYR A 54 10.22 7.11 -4.25
C TYR A 54 11.07 8.16 -3.51
N ASN A 55 11.81 7.72 -2.51
CA ASN A 55 12.72 8.56 -1.75
C ASN A 55 14.12 8.49 -2.36
N HIS A 56 14.68 9.62 -2.79
CA HIS A 56 16.01 9.70 -3.41
C HIS A 56 17.16 9.57 -2.42
N VAL A 57 16.85 9.57 -1.12
CA VAL A 57 17.84 9.39 -0.05
C VAL A 57 17.40 8.31 0.94
N VAL A 58 18.35 7.62 1.52
CA VAL A 58 18.09 6.67 2.62
C VAL A 58 18.41 7.37 3.92
N LYS A 59 17.38 7.81 4.64
CA LYS A 59 17.51 8.43 5.96
C LYS A 59 16.85 7.53 7.01
N PHE A 60 17.67 7.01 7.91
CA PHE A 60 17.17 6.27 9.05
C PHE A 60 16.80 7.23 10.18
N ARG A 61 15.60 7.08 10.73
CA ARG A 61 15.13 7.86 11.87
C ARG A 61 14.41 6.96 12.86
N ASP A 62 14.64 7.23 14.12
CA ASP A 62 14.07 6.48 15.23
C ASP A 62 12.69 7.03 15.60
N ILE A 63 11.73 6.85 14.70
CA ILE A 63 10.35 7.30 14.86
C ILE A 63 9.36 6.16 15.09
N ALA A 64 9.71 4.96 14.64
CA ALA A 64 8.94 3.76 14.94
C ALA A 64 9.32 3.24 16.33
N MET A 65 8.33 2.74 17.07
CA MET A 65 8.53 2.33 18.48
C MET A 65 9.56 1.21 18.69
N ARG A 66 10.03 0.56 17.63
CA ARG A 66 10.90 -0.62 17.69
C ARG A 66 12.22 -0.50 16.94
N GLY A 67 12.61 0.70 16.60
CA GLY A 67 13.90 0.94 15.95
C GLY A 67 13.81 1.91 14.78
N PRO A 68 14.91 2.04 14.04
CA PRO A 68 15.02 3.00 12.93
C PRO A 68 14.10 2.61 11.78
N TRP A 69 13.68 3.60 11.03
CA TRP A 69 12.75 3.50 9.94
C TRP A 69 13.15 4.45 8.79
N THR A 70 12.70 4.13 7.60
CA THR A 70 12.85 4.96 6.40
C THR A 70 11.47 5.22 5.79
N SER A 71 11.22 6.41 5.24
CA SER A 71 9.96 6.74 4.59
C SER A 71 9.87 6.16 3.17
N GLY A 72 8.63 6.09 2.66
CA GLY A 72 8.34 5.74 1.28
C GLY A 72 8.35 4.25 0.97
N GLY A 73 8.15 3.93 -0.31
CA GLY A 73 8.11 2.57 -0.81
C GLY A 73 6.99 1.70 -0.24
N VAL A 74 7.17 0.38 -0.34
CA VAL A 74 6.30 -0.63 0.26
C VAL A 74 7.07 -1.42 1.30
N GLU A 75 6.59 -1.41 2.54
CA GLU A 75 7.19 -2.06 3.69
C GLU A 75 6.27 -3.12 4.26
N ALA A 76 6.78 -4.31 4.48
CA ALA A 76 6.05 -5.42 5.09
C ALA A 76 6.36 -5.52 6.58
N ASN A 77 5.33 -5.58 7.42
CA ASN A 77 5.45 -5.66 8.87
C ASN A 77 4.77 -6.92 9.42
N TYR A 78 5.49 -7.61 10.30
CA TYR A 78 5.06 -8.86 10.94
C TYR A 78 5.39 -8.84 12.43
N GLY A 79 4.61 -9.56 13.21
CA GLY A 79 4.86 -9.75 14.64
C GLY A 79 3.91 -8.96 15.52
N ILE A 80 4.42 -8.05 16.31
CA ILE A 80 3.64 -7.20 17.21
C ILE A 80 3.25 -5.89 16.52
N VAL A 81 2.31 -5.15 17.11
CA VAL A 81 1.86 -3.84 16.61
C VAL A 81 3.06 -2.88 16.41
N GLY A 82 3.08 -2.18 15.28
CA GLY A 82 4.09 -1.21 14.90
C GLY A 82 5.00 -1.71 13.76
N HIS A 83 5.97 -0.91 13.39
CA HIS A 83 6.95 -1.29 12.37
C HIS A 83 7.88 -2.39 12.89
N THR A 84 8.15 -3.39 12.06
CA THR A 84 9.10 -4.45 12.44
C THR A 84 10.52 -3.90 12.52
N PRO A 85 11.35 -4.32 13.48
CA PRO A 85 12.76 -3.89 13.56
C PRO A 85 13.56 -4.16 12.29
N ASN A 86 13.20 -5.19 11.55
CA ASN A 86 13.86 -5.56 10.30
C ASN A 86 13.61 -4.59 9.14
N CYS A 87 12.70 -3.63 9.26
CA CYS A 87 12.41 -2.66 8.18
C CYS A 87 13.59 -1.75 7.80
N ALA A 88 14.64 -1.72 8.61
CA ALA A 88 15.83 -0.91 8.37
C ALA A 88 17.14 -1.73 8.35
N THR A 89 17.07 -3.05 8.35
CA THR A 89 18.23 -3.95 8.36
C THR A 89 18.23 -4.91 7.19
N PRO A 90 19.38 -5.51 6.85
CA PRO A 90 19.47 -6.54 5.82
C PRO A 90 18.52 -7.71 6.12
N VAL A 91 17.88 -8.20 5.07
CA VAL A 91 17.09 -9.44 5.07
C VAL A 91 17.67 -10.42 4.06
N ASP A 92 17.37 -11.70 4.23
CA ASP A 92 17.68 -12.70 3.20
C ASP A 92 16.83 -12.46 1.95
N TYR A 93 17.40 -12.74 0.78
CA TYR A 93 16.66 -12.63 -0.47
C TYR A 93 17.07 -13.71 -1.48
N LEU A 94 16.14 -14.05 -2.36
CA LEU A 94 16.32 -14.97 -3.46
C LEU A 94 15.60 -14.45 -4.70
N VAL A 95 16.32 -14.32 -5.81
CA VAL A 95 15.74 -13.94 -7.11
C VAL A 95 15.48 -15.20 -7.94
N ARG A 96 14.32 -15.24 -8.59
CA ARG A 96 13.92 -16.32 -9.50
C ARG A 96 13.33 -15.76 -10.78
N THR A 97 13.59 -16.44 -11.87
CA THR A 97 12.94 -16.23 -13.17
C THR A 97 12.16 -17.49 -13.52
N GLY A 98 10.93 -17.34 -13.98
CA GLY A 98 10.11 -18.43 -14.46
C GLY A 98 10.26 -18.64 -15.97
N ASP A 99 10.01 -19.87 -16.44
CA ASP A 99 9.98 -20.20 -17.87
C ASP A 99 8.85 -19.48 -18.61
N ASP A 100 7.84 -19.01 -17.88
CA ASP A 100 6.73 -18.17 -18.35
C ASP A 100 7.13 -16.69 -18.55
N GLY A 101 8.39 -16.33 -18.29
CA GLY A 101 8.92 -14.99 -18.36
C GLY A 101 8.60 -14.13 -17.15
N SER A 102 8.02 -14.70 -16.09
CA SER A 102 7.85 -14.00 -14.81
C SER A 102 9.17 -13.88 -14.05
N ALA A 103 9.26 -12.89 -13.17
CA ALA A 103 10.37 -12.73 -12.26
C ALA A 103 9.87 -12.51 -10.83
N SER A 104 10.60 -13.01 -9.85
CA SER A 104 10.29 -12.75 -8.45
C SER A 104 11.52 -12.54 -7.58
N CYS A 105 11.35 -11.75 -6.54
CA CYS A 105 12.29 -11.61 -5.43
C CYS A 105 11.57 -12.06 -4.16
N VAL A 106 12.06 -13.12 -3.54
CA VAL A 106 11.59 -13.58 -2.23
C VAL A 106 12.50 -12.97 -1.18
N ILE A 107 11.96 -12.17 -0.30
CA ILE A 107 12.66 -11.61 0.87
C ILE A 107 12.15 -12.27 2.15
N GLY A 108 12.93 -12.27 3.21
CA GLY A 108 12.47 -12.77 4.50
C GLY A 108 13.52 -12.76 5.57
N CYS A 109 13.06 -12.93 6.78
CA CYS A 109 13.94 -13.10 7.95
C CYS A 109 13.18 -13.75 9.12
N LEU A 110 13.90 -14.00 10.20
CA LEU A 110 13.36 -14.36 11.49
C LEU A 110 13.10 -13.08 12.29
N ASP A 111 11.83 -12.82 12.68
CA ASP A 111 11.55 -11.77 13.65
C ASP A 111 12.12 -12.18 15.02
N LEU A 112 13.08 -11.40 15.51
CA LEU A 112 13.79 -11.71 16.74
C LEU A 112 12.95 -11.56 18.01
N LEU A 113 11.88 -10.78 17.97
CA LEU A 113 11.01 -10.57 19.12
C LEU A 113 10.06 -11.74 19.34
N THR A 114 9.43 -12.20 18.28
CA THR A 114 8.43 -13.27 18.31
C THR A 114 9.00 -14.64 17.93
N ARG A 115 10.22 -14.69 17.38
CA ARG A 115 10.83 -15.92 16.85
C ARG A 115 10.03 -16.57 15.71
N THR A 116 9.26 -15.75 15.00
CA THR A 116 8.47 -16.19 13.85
C THR A 116 9.15 -15.81 12.54
N PRO A 117 9.51 -16.77 11.67
CA PRO A 117 10.00 -16.46 10.35
C PRO A 117 8.87 -15.99 9.43
N TRP A 118 9.16 -14.98 8.62
CA TRP A 118 8.28 -14.54 7.56
C TRP A 118 9.01 -14.49 6.22
N ARG A 119 8.26 -14.62 5.15
CA ARG A 119 8.73 -14.44 3.77
C ARG A 119 7.70 -13.65 2.99
N LEU A 120 8.18 -12.84 2.08
CA LEU A 120 7.39 -12.09 1.13
C LEU A 120 7.94 -12.36 -0.28
N GLU A 121 7.15 -12.98 -1.13
CA GLU A 121 7.44 -13.06 -2.55
C GLU A 121 6.88 -11.81 -3.23
N ILE A 122 7.74 -11.06 -3.89
CA ILE A 122 7.42 -9.95 -4.77
C ILE A 122 7.56 -10.48 -6.18
N ARG A 123 6.43 -10.61 -6.92
CA ARG A 123 6.40 -11.24 -8.23
C ARG A 123 5.84 -10.30 -9.29
N LEU A 124 6.49 -10.29 -10.44
CA LEU A 124 6.11 -9.56 -11.64
C LEU A 124 5.92 -10.56 -12.79
N GLU A 125 4.69 -10.63 -13.29
CA GLU A 125 4.33 -11.43 -14.47
C GLU A 125 4.76 -10.70 -15.76
N LYS A 126 5.08 -11.44 -16.80
CA LYS A 126 5.59 -10.88 -18.05
C LYS A 126 4.64 -9.84 -18.68
N ASP A 127 3.34 -10.13 -18.69
CA ASP A 127 2.32 -9.42 -19.45
C ASP A 127 1.29 -8.67 -18.56
N LYS A 128 1.67 -8.33 -17.32
CA LYS A 128 0.78 -7.66 -16.36
C LYS A 128 1.34 -6.30 -15.94
N ALA A 129 0.46 -5.33 -15.76
CA ALA A 129 0.79 -4.02 -15.22
C ALA A 129 0.49 -3.94 -13.71
N TYR A 130 0.72 -5.03 -12.99
CA TYR A 130 0.71 -5.10 -11.53
C TYR A 130 1.85 -6.02 -11.05
N PHE A 131 2.25 -5.84 -9.82
CA PHE A 131 3.03 -6.84 -9.11
C PHE A 131 2.24 -7.40 -7.94
N THR A 132 2.58 -8.62 -7.54
CA THR A 132 1.98 -9.24 -6.36
C THR A 132 2.97 -9.29 -5.20
N THR A 133 2.43 -9.19 -3.99
CA THR A 133 3.14 -9.52 -2.76
C THR A 133 2.42 -10.70 -2.12
N ARG A 134 3.08 -11.85 -2.06
CA ARG A 134 2.58 -13.05 -1.38
C ARG A 134 3.33 -13.26 -0.09
N SER A 135 2.64 -13.13 1.01
CA SER A 135 3.18 -13.33 2.35
C SER A 135 3.06 -14.79 2.78
N PHE A 136 4.09 -15.26 3.48
CA PHE A 136 4.08 -16.49 4.24
C PHE A 136 4.66 -16.22 5.63
N TRP A 137 3.92 -16.55 6.67
CA TRP A 137 4.29 -16.32 8.05
C TRP A 137 4.00 -17.56 8.90
N PHE A 138 4.95 -17.92 9.78
CA PHE A 138 4.89 -19.17 10.52
C PHE A 138 5.32 -19.00 11.97
N ASN A 139 4.62 -19.64 12.90
CA ASN A 139 5.00 -19.73 14.31
C ASN A 139 5.55 -21.12 14.63
N PRO A 140 6.90 -21.34 14.58
CA PRO A 140 7.53 -22.61 14.95
C PRO A 140 7.70 -22.78 16.46
N THR A 141 7.38 -21.76 17.26
CA THR A 141 7.62 -21.79 18.70
C THR A 141 6.55 -22.63 19.43
N PRO A 142 6.85 -23.17 20.61
CA PRO A 142 5.86 -23.89 21.41
C PRO A 142 4.87 -22.97 22.14
N LEU A 143 4.96 -21.66 21.93
CA LEU A 143 4.14 -20.65 22.59
C LEU A 143 3.28 -19.91 21.59
N GLU A 144 2.12 -19.43 22.03
CA GLU A 144 1.37 -18.44 21.27
C GLU A 144 2.19 -17.14 21.16
N GLN A 145 2.27 -16.59 19.95
CA GLN A 145 2.96 -15.34 19.65
C GLN A 145 1.96 -14.24 19.28
N PRO A 146 2.33 -12.97 19.38
CA PRO A 146 1.52 -11.88 18.86
C PRO A 146 1.30 -12.04 17.35
N TYR A 147 0.04 -11.84 16.91
CA TYR A 147 -0.33 -11.91 15.51
C TYR A 147 -0.76 -10.52 15.04
N TYR A 148 0.16 -9.84 14.34
CA TYR A 148 -0.14 -8.59 13.68
C TYR A 148 0.69 -8.46 12.39
N SER A 149 0.04 -8.25 11.26
CA SER A 149 0.71 -8.01 9.98
C SER A 149 0.01 -6.92 9.19
N TRP A 150 0.81 -6.04 8.61
CA TRP A 150 0.33 -4.95 7.77
C TRP A 150 1.39 -4.53 6.76
N MET A 151 0.92 -3.99 5.62
CA MET A 151 1.77 -3.36 4.62
C MET A 151 1.67 -1.85 4.77
N ASN A 152 2.83 -1.19 4.80
CA ASN A 152 2.94 0.25 4.79
C ASN A 152 3.38 0.73 3.42
N VAL A 153 2.53 1.51 2.75
CA VAL A 153 2.84 2.04 1.42
C VAL A 153 2.85 3.55 1.48
N GLY A 154 4.02 4.11 1.22
CA GLY A 154 4.16 5.56 1.06
C GLY A 154 3.63 5.99 -0.31
N ILE A 155 2.88 7.09 -0.35
CA ILE A 155 2.52 7.82 -1.57
C ILE A 155 2.81 9.30 -1.35
N LYS A 156 3.04 10.04 -2.43
CA LYS A 156 3.37 11.47 -2.34
C LYS A 156 2.16 12.27 -1.83
N ALA A 157 2.36 13.13 -0.85
CA ALA A 157 1.35 14.08 -0.43
C ALA A 157 1.21 15.20 -1.48
N ALA A 158 -0.01 15.45 -1.94
CA ALA A 158 -0.33 16.50 -2.92
C ALA A 158 -1.73 17.08 -2.65
N ASN A 159 -1.94 18.34 -3.01
CA ASN A 159 -3.20 19.03 -2.72
C ASN A 159 -4.40 18.42 -3.46
N ASP A 160 -4.19 17.84 -4.62
CA ASP A 160 -5.20 17.20 -5.46
C ASP A 160 -5.39 15.71 -5.17
N LEU A 161 -4.60 15.14 -4.24
CA LEU A 161 -4.67 13.73 -3.85
C LEU A 161 -6.03 13.39 -3.25
N GLU A 162 -6.67 12.38 -3.82
CA GLU A 162 -7.91 11.76 -3.37
C GLU A 162 -7.64 10.34 -2.87
N PHE A 163 -8.16 10.02 -1.69
CA PHE A 163 -8.16 8.65 -1.14
C PHE A 163 -9.44 7.94 -1.55
N ILE A 164 -9.31 6.84 -2.25
CA ILE A 164 -10.43 6.03 -2.74
C ILE A 164 -10.53 4.77 -1.89
N TYR A 165 -11.27 4.90 -0.82
CA TYR A 165 -11.50 3.87 0.18
C TYR A 165 -13.00 3.66 0.35
N PRO A 166 -13.61 2.70 -0.35
CA PRO A 166 -15.04 2.44 -0.16
C PRO A 166 -15.36 2.11 1.29
N GLY A 167 -16.30 2.87 1.86
CA GLY A 167 -16.70 2.75 3.25
C GLY A 167 -17.65 3.86 3.67
N THR A 168 -18.19 3.76 4.88
CA THR A 168 -19.12 4.74 5.45
C THR A 168 -18.64 5.35 6.76
N SER A 169 -17.62 4.76 7.36
CA SER A 169 -17.13 5.12 8.69
C SER A 169 -15.64 4.87 8.81
N PHE A 170 -15.00 5.47 9.80
CA PHE A 170 -13.62 5.20 10.16
C PHE A 170 -13.43 5.03 11.67
N LEU A 171 -12.38 4.32 12.03
CA LEU A 171 -11.81 4.26 13.38
C LEU A 171 -10.37 4.77 13.35
N GLY A 172 -10.03 5.68 14.25
CA GLY A 172 -8.66 6.19 14.42
C GLY A 172 -7.82 5.34 15.38
N HIS A 173 -6.53 5.67 15.50
CA HIS A 173 -5.60 4.99 16.41
C HIS A 173 -6.03 5.06 17.87
N ASP A 174 -6.56 6.19 18.31
CA ASP A 174 -6.94 6.46 19.69
C ASP A 174 -8.39 6.09 19.98
N GLY A 175 -9.03 5.32 19.11
CA GLY A 175 -10.44 4.98 19.23
C GLY A 175 -11.39 6.07 18.75
N GLU A 176 -10.88 7.19 18.18
CA GLU A 176 -11.70 8.16 17.48
C GLU A 176 -12.50 7.47 16.39
N HIS A 177 -13.79 7.73 16.29
CA HIS A 177 -14.60 7.23 15.21
C HIS A 177 -15.39 8.37 14.54
N GLY A 178 -15.74 8.18 13.28
CA GLY A 178 -16.51 9.19 12.56
C GLY A 178 -16.98 8.70 11.19
N ASP A 179 -17.65 9.62 10.50
CA ASP A 179 -18.17 9.38 9.17
C ASP A 179 -17.07 9.44 8.12
N TRP A 180 -17.20 8.61 7.11
CA TRP A 180 -16.35 8.55 5.94
C TRP A 180 -17.25 8.45 4.69
N PRO A 181 -16.92 9.06 3.55
CA PRO A 181 -15.75 9.90 3.25
C PRO A 181 -15.94 11.39 3.63
N VAL A 182 -17.13 11.76 4.06
CA VAL A 182 -17.48 13.14 4.46
C VAL A 182 -17.77 13.19 5.94
N ASN A 183 -17.07 14.04 6.66
CA ASN A 183 -17.35 14.29 8.06
C ASN A 183 -18.64 15.11 8.20
N ARG A 184 -19.71 14.51 8.73
CA ARG A 184 -21.04 15.13 8.81
C ARG A 184 -21.08 16.35 9.73
N ARG A 185 -20.22 16.44 10.73
CA ARG A 185 -20.20 17.55 11.70
C ARG A 185 -19.69 18.84 11.09
N ASN A 186 -18.59 18.79 10.35
CA ASN A 186 -17.93 19.96 9.77
C ASN A 186 -18.04 20.05 8.25
N LYS A 187 -18.73 19.09 7.61
CA LYS A 187 -18.96 19.00 6.15
C LYS A 187 -17.66 18.93 5.32
N LYS A 188 -16.55 18.50 5.93
CA LYS A 188 -15.29 18.32 5.22
C LYS A 188 -15.25 16.98 4.49
N ASP A 189 -14.81 17.01 3.24
CA ASP A 189 -14.50 15.84 2.43
C ASP A 189 -13.13 15.29 2.87
N VAL A 190 -13.11 14.45 3.91
CA VAL A 190 -11.86 13.94 4.51
C VAL A 190 -11.15 12.91 3.64
N PHE A 191 -11.79 12.45 2.58
CA PHE A 191 -11.14 11.65 1.52
C PHE A 191 -10.19 12.46 0.64
N ARG A 192 -10.17 13.81 0.75
CA ARG A 192 -9.19 14.67 0.08
C ARG A 192 -8.08 15.05 1.03
N TYR A 193 -6.83 14.80 0.64
CA TYR A 193 -5.66 15.08 1.46
C TYR A 193 -5.68 16.49 2.07
N ARG A 194 -5.88 17.52 1.24
CA ARG A 194 -5.86 18.94 1.64
C ARG A 194 -6.88 19.31 2.74
N ASN A 195 -7.92 18.52 2.92
CA ASN A 195 -8.99 18.80 3.89
C ASN A 195 -8.69 18.20 5.28
N ASN A 196 -7.52 17.59 5.47
CA ASN A 196 -7.14 16.92 6.71
C ASN A 196 -6.24 17.76 7.63
N ASP A 197 -6.29 19.08 7.51
CA ASP A 197 -5.62 19.97 8.45
C ASP A 197 -6.45 20.10 9.75
N PHE A 198 -6.08 19.31 10.74
CA PHE A 198 -6.68 19.28 12.07
C PHE A 198 -5.66 19.58 13.18
N GLY A 199 -4.47 20.09 12.81
CA GLY A 199 -3.41 20.43 13.74
C GLY A 199 -2.61 19.23 14.30
N GLY A 200 -3.07 18.01 14.07
CA GLY A 200 -2.44 16.75 14.48
C GLY A 200 -2.47 15.71 13.35
N TYR A 201 -1.87 14.55 13.59
CA TYR A 201 -1.98 13.44 12.65
C TYR A 201 -3.44 12.97 12.51
N LYS A 202 -3.74 12.31 11.40
CA LYS A 202 -5.01 11.60 11.17
C LYS A 202 -4.75 10.16 10.78
N SER A 203 -5.55 9.29 11.37
CA SER A 203 -5.56 7.87 11.07
C SER A 203 -6.99 7.44 10.77
N TYR A 204 -7.21 6.86 9.60
CA TYR A 204 -8.52 6.40 9.15
C TYR A 204 -8.45 4.91 8.81
N HIS A 205 -8.92 4.04 9.73
CA HIS A 205 -9.24 2.66 9.39
C HIS A 205 -10.67 2.67 8.83
N VAL A 206 -10.77 2.61 7.52
CA VAL A 206 -12.06 2.77 6.81
C VAL A 206 -12.82 1.45 6.77
N PHE A 207 -14.11 1.49 7.06
CA PHE A 207 -15.00 0.33 7.06
C PHE A 207 -16.44 0.70 6.68
N GLY A 208 -17.35 -0.28 6.72
CA GLY A 208 -18.77 -0.09 6.43
C GLY A 208 -19.18 -0.47 5.00
N THR A 209 -18.22 -0.82 4.16
CA THR A 209 -18.47 -1.39 2.84
C THR A 209 -17.52 -2.56 2.60
N TYR A 210 -18.07 -3.70 2.20
CA TYR A 210 -17.30 -4.88 1.85
C TYR A 210 -16.69 -4.68 0.45
N THR A 211 -15.38 -4.50 0.38
CA THR A 211 -14.65 -4.32 -0.88
C THR A 211 -13.25 -4.89 -0.80
N ASP A 212 -12.75 -5.36 -1.94
CA ASP A 212 -11.44 -5.99 -2.08
C ASP A 212 -10.34 -4.98 -2.43
N PHE A 213 -10.67 -3.73 -2.72
CA PHE A 213 -9.73 -2.73 -3.19
C PHE A 213 -9.74 -1.44 -2.36
N PHE A 214 -8.66 -0.71 -2.49
CA PHE A 214 -8.55 0.73 -2.22
C PHE A 214 -7.56 1.35 -3.20
N GLY A 215 -7.53 2.67 -3.25
CA GLY A 215 -6.60 3.41 -4.10
C GLY A 215 -6.37 4.85 -3.65
N ALA A 216 -5.54 5.51 -4.41
CA ALA A 216 -5.26 6.92 -4.30
C ALA A 216 -5.06 7.51 -5.71
N TYR A 217 -5.55 8.72 -5.93
CA TYR A 217 -5.55 9.35 -7.25
C TYR A 217 -5.16 10.81 -7.19
N TYR A 218 -4.26 11.21 -8.10
CA TYR A 218 -3.83 12.58 -8.34
C TYR A 218 -4.54 13.11 -9.57
N HIS A 219 -5.47 14.04 -9.38
CA HIS A 219 -6.33 14.54 -10.46
C HIS A 219 -5.59 15.42 -11.47
N ASP A 220 -4.61 16.21 -11.01
CA ASP A 220 -3.82 17.08 -11.87
C ASP A 220 -2.90 16.28 -12.81
N GLU A 221 -2.43 15.13 -12.35
CA GLU A 221 -1.56 14.25 -13.11
C GLU A 221 -2.30 13.17 -13.88
N ASP A 222 -3.60 13.01 -13.64
CA ASP A 222 -4.44 11.90 -14.15
C ASP A 222 -3.78 10.52 -13.92
N PHE A 223 -3.26 10.35 -12.69
CA PHE A 223 -2.44 9.20 -12.30
C PHE A 223 -2.71 8.81 -10.84
N GLY A 224 -2.51 7.54 -10.53
CA GLY A 224 -2.72 7.06 -9.18
C GLY A 224 -2.19 5.66 -8.95
N MET A 225 -2.58 5.08 -7.83
CA MET A 225 -2.27 3.71 -7.47
C MET A 225 -3.51 3.00 -6.95
N GLY A 226 -3.54 1.70 -7.13
CA GLY A 226 -4.53 0.82 -6.56
C GLY A 226 -3.92 -0.40 -5.88
N ARG A 227 -4.67 -0.94 -4.95
CA ARG A 227 -4.38 -2.20 -4.28
C ARG A 227 -5.63 -3.09 -4.31
N TYR A 228 -5.42 -4.37 -4.60
CA TYR A 228 -6.47 -5.39 -4.53
C TYR A 228 -6.00 -6.58 -3.67
N SER A 229 -6.87 -7.11 -2.88
CA SER A 229 -6.82 -8.43 -2.22
C SER A 229 -8.21 -8.74 -1.72
N THR A 230 -8.57 -10.01 -1.64
CA THR A 230 -9.88 -10.36 -1.07
C THR A 230 -10.04 -9.75 0.32
N HIS A 231 -11.22 -9.23 0.60
CA HIS A 231 -11.53 -8.59 1.88
C HIS A 231 -11.21 -9.50 3.07
N ASP A 232 -11.53 -10.79 2.96
CA ASP A 232 -11.31 -11.74 4.05
C ASP A 232 -9.83 -12.01 4.32
N ASP A 233 -8.98 -11.87 3.31
CA ASP A 233 -7.52 -11.96 3.49
C ASP A 233 -6.93 -10.72 4.14
N LYS A 234 -7.38 -9.53 3.73
CA LYS A 234 -6.83 -8.25 4.21
C LYS A 234 -7.95 -7.23 4.48
N PRO A 235 -8.73 -7.41 5.55
CA PRO A 235 -9.86 -6.52 5.88
C PRO A 235 -9.44 -5.13 6.31
N GLY A 236 -8.22 -4.97 6.81
CA GLY A 236 -7.70 -3.68 7.29
C GLY A 236 -7.35 -2.77 6.11
N LYS A 237 -8.00 -1.61 6.04
CA LYS A 237 -7.75 -0.55 5.06
C LYS A 237 -7.53 0.75 5.83
N LYS A 238 -6.32 1.30 5.77
CA LYS A 238 -5.98 2.44 6.61
C LYS A 238 -5.26 3.52 5.82
N ILE A 239 -5.53 4.76 6.17
CA ILE A 239 -4.81 5.95 5.73
C ILE A 239 -4.15 6.58 6.95
N TRP A 240 -2.88 6.97 6.83
CA TRP A 240 -2.17 7.73 7.82
C TRP A 240 -1.68 9.04 7.21
N ILE A 241 -2.15 10.17 7.76
CA ILE A 241 -1.81 11.51 7.29
C ILE A 241 -1.05 12.22 8.41
N TRP A 242 0.16 12.62 8.08
CA TRP A 242 1.08 13.26 9.01
C TRP A 242 1.43 14.69 8.59
N GLY A 243 1.64 14.92 7.30
CA GLY A 243 2.28 16.10 6.73
C GLY A 243 1.56 17.43 6.93
N LEU A 244 0.26 17.42 7.27
CA LEU A 244 -0.52 18.63 7.55
C LEU A 244 -0.47 19.04 9.05
N SER A 245 0.21 18.29 9.89
CA SER A 245 0.43 18.63 11.28
C SER A 245 1.77 19.33 11.49
N ARG A 246 1.87 20.16 12.54
CA ARG A 246 3.14 20.78 12.94
C ARG A 246 4.23 19.73 13.21
N GLN A 247 3.86 18.62 13.82
CA GLN A 247 4.76 17.51 14.11
C GLN A 247 5.18 16.80 12.82
N GLY A 248 4.28 16.63 11.87
CA GLY A 248 4.56 15.97 10.60
C GLY A 248 5.44 16.78 9.66
N MET A 249 5.31 18.10 9.67
CA MET A 249 6.12 18.98 8.81
C MET A 249 7.62 18.87 9.05
N ILE A 250 8.05 18.65 10.30
CA ILE A 250 9.49 18.48 10.60
C ILE A 250 10.04 17.18 10.03
N TRP A 251 9.22 16.16 9.84
CA TRP A 251 9.65 14.87 9.33
C TRP A 251 9.97 14.89 7.84
N GLU A 252 9.50 15.89 7.09
CA GLU A 252 9.87 16.04 5.69
C GLU A 252 11.39 16.09 5.53
N GLN A 253 12.04 17.03 6.17
CA GLN A 253 13.50 17.17 6.12
C GLN A 253 14.26 16.06 6.84
N LEU A 254 13.65 15.46 7.86
CA LEU A 254 14.27 14.36 8.59
C LEU A 254 14.27 13.05 7.82
N LEU A 255 13.31 12.84 6.92
CA LEU A 255 13.09 11.59 6.21
C LEU A 255 13.48 11.66 4.73
N THR A 256 13.44 12.85 4.12
CA THR A 256 13.75 13.11 2.72
C THR A 256 14.66 14.33 2.58
N ASP A 257 15.07 14.67 1.37
CA ASP A 257 15.71 15.96 1.07
C ASP A 257 14.74 16.87 0.32
N THR A 258 14.47 16.56 -0.96
CA THR A 258 13.66 17.40 -1.85
C THR A 258 12.36 16.71 -2.32
N ASP A 259 12.10 15.48 -1.87
CA ASP A 259 10.97 14.69 -2.37
C ASP A 259 9.62 15.12 -1.78
N GLY A 260 9.63 15.93 -0.74
CA GLY A 260 8.44 16.47 -0.10
C GLY A 260 7.77 15.48 0.85
N GLN A 261 6.59 15.82 1.31
CA GLN A 261 5.79 15.01 2.25
C GLN A 261 5.25 13.74 1.60
N TYR A 262 5.05 12.73 2.44
CA TYR A 262 4.38 11.49 2.08
C TYR A 262 3.11 11.26 2.92
N VAL A 263 2.29 10.38 2.43
CA VAL A 263 1.11 9.83 3.11
C VAL A 263 1.25 8.32 3.10
N GLU A 264 0.72 7.64 4.10
CA GLU A 264 0.70 6.18 4.11
C GLU A 264 -0.70 5.67 3.75
N VAL A 265 -0.74 4.76 2.78
CA VAL A 265 -1.89 3.93 2.45
C VAL A 265 -1.55 2.50 2.85
N GLN A 266 -2.37 1.90 3.70
CA GLN A 266 -1.97 0.69 4.41
C GLN A 266 -3.03 -0.40 4.28
N SER A 267 -2.58 -1.64 4.25
CA SER A 267 -3.43 -2.82 4.36
C SER A 267 -3.08 -3.62 5.60
N GLY A 268 -4.06 -4.24 6.26
CA GLY A 268 -3.87 -5.03 7.48
C GLY A 268 -4.52 -6.40 7.41
N ARG A 269 -3.83 -7.42 7.93
CA ARG A 269 -4.40 -8.76 8.11
C ARG A 269 -5.50 -8.77 9.17
N LEU A 270 -5.42 -7.84 10.12
CA LEU A 270 -6.50 -7.51 11.05
C LEU A 270 -7.16 -6.18 10.64
N PHE A 271 -8.39 -5.99 11.10
CA PHE A 271 -9.20 -4.82 10.75
C PHE A 271 -8.50 -3.50 11.09
N ASN A 272 -7.94 -3.37 12.27
CA ASN A 272 -7.31 -2.12 12.69
C ASN A 272 -5.96 -2.32 13.40
N GLN A 273 -5.22 -1.21 13.50
CA GLN A 273 -3.95 -1.08 14.22
C GLN A 273 -4.16 -0.08 15.36
N THR A 274 -5.02 -0.38 16.29
CA THR A 274 -5.23 0.54 17.40
C THR A 274 -4.45 0.12 18.64
N VAL A 275 -3.98 1.08 19.41
CA VAL A 275 -3.37 0.91 20.73
C VAL A 275 -4.45 0.92 21.82
N ASP A 276 -4.11 1.13 23.03
CA ASP A 276 -4.92 0.89 24.25
C ASP A 276 -6.40 1.28 24.22
N GLY A 277 -6.75 2.38 23.58
CA GLY A 277 -8.16 2.82 23.50
C GLY A 277 -9.10 1.90 22.71
N SER A 278 -8.59 0.94 21.97
CA SER A 278 -9.39 0.01 21.17
C SER A 278 -9.50 -1.40 21.74
N THR A 279 -9.29 -1.56 23.06
CA THR A 279 -9.53 -2.82 23.76
C THR A 279 -10.96 -3.35 23.59
N PHE A 280 -11.86 -2.49 23.18
CA PHE A 280 -13.26 -2.83 22.91
C PHE A 280 -13.52 -3.41 21.50
N THR A 281 -12.53 -3.39 20.60
CA THR A 281 -12.69 -3.98 19.26
C THR A 281 -12.16 -5.40 19.26
N PRO A 282 -12.96 -6.43 18.90
CA PRO A 282 -12.55 -7.83 18.96
C PRO A 282 -11.48 -8.21 17.93
N PHE A 283 -11.15 -7.29 17.00
CA PHE A 283 -10.23 -7.55 15.88
C PHE A 283 -8.81 -7.03 16.10
N LYS A 284 -8.53 -6.46 17.25
CA LYS A 284 -7.25 -5.79 17.53
C LYS A 284 -6.11 -6.75 17.85
N HIS A 285 -6.40 -7.74 18.64
CA HIS A 285 -5.43 -8.71 19.11
C HIS A 285 -5.88 -10.11 18.76
N ARG A 286 -4.97 -10.86 18.18
CA ARG A 286 -5.14 -12.26 17.87
C ARG A 286 -3.85 -12.98 18.24
N GLY A 287 -3.98 -14.15 18.83
CA GLY A 287 -2.86 -15.05 19.05
C GLY A 287 -2.47 -15.78 17.75
N PHE A 288 -1.18 -15.98 17.58
CA PHE A 288 -0.62 -16.84 16.55
C PHE A 288 -0.21 -18.16 17.22
N ALA A 289 -1.07 -19.15 17.14
CA ALA A 289 -0.91 -20.41 17.85
C ALA A 289 0.38 -21.15 17.43
N PRO A 290 0.95 -21.97 18.33
CA PRO A 290 2.08 -22.84 18.01
C PRO A 290 1.82 -23.70 16.76
N GLY A 291 2.81 -23.78 15.86
CA GLY A 291 2.72 -24.56 14.62
C GLY A 291 1.80 -23.98 13.56
N SER A 292 1.19 -22.82 13.79
CA SER A 292 0.33 -22.16 12.79
C SER A 292 1.12 -21.47 11.71
N ALA A 293 0.59 -21.51 10.49
CA ALA A 293 1.07 -20.74 9.35
C ALA A 293 -0.06 -19.89 8.77
N ASP A 294 0.30 -18.79 8.12
CA ASP A 294 -0.64 -17.93 7.41
C ASP A 294 -0.05 -17.48 6.09
N THR A 295 -0.91 -17.27 5.10
CA THR A 295 -0.52 -16.81 3.77
C THR A 295 -1.63 -15.97 3.16
N TRP A 296 -1.27 -14.92 2.41
CA TRP A 296 -2.20 -14.08 1.67
C TRP A 296 -1.47 -13.42 0.50
N THR A 297 -2.25 -12.91 -0.45
CA THR A 297 -1.71 -12.23 -1.64
C THR A 297 -2.36 -10.87 -1.82
N GLU A 298 -1.56 -9.88 -2.18
CA GLU A 298 -2.00 -8.54 -2.54
C GLU A 298 -1.47 -8.17 -3.93
N TYR A 299 -2.26 -7.42 -4.69
CA TYR A 299 -1.95 -6.89 -6.01
C TYR A 299 -1.79 -5.38 -5.90
N TRP A 300 -0.70 -4.85 -6.45
CA TRP A 300 -0.34 -3.44 -6.42
C TRP A 300 -0.12 -2.93 -7.83
N PHE A 301 -0.77 -1.85 -8.20
CA PHE A 301 -0.80 -1.41 -9.59
C PHE A 301 -0.93 0.10 -9.75
N PRO A 302 -0.37 0.69 -10.84
CA PRO A 302 -0.64 2.06 -11.23
C PRO A 302 -2.02 2.18 -11.87
N ILE A 303 -2.57 3.39 -11.83
CA ILE A 303 -3.80 3.77 -12.52
C ILE A 303 -3.50 5.05 -13.29
N LYS A 304 -3.90 5.15 -14.57
CA LYS A 304 -3.76 6.38 -15.35
C LYS A 304 -4.93 6.60 -16.29
N GLY A 305 -5.19 7.85 -16.64
CA GLY A 305 -6.14 8.23 -17.69
C GLY A 305 -7.61 7.99 -17.36
N THR A 306 -7.94 7.61 -16.13
CA THR A 306 -9.31 7.27 -15.74
C THR A 306 -10.07 8.39 -15.04
N ARG A 307 -9.39 9.50 -14.70
CA ARG A 307 -9.98 10.62 -13.97
C ARG A 307 -10.56 10.27 -12.59
N GLY A 308 -10.10 9.17 -12.00
CA GLY A 308 -10.56 8.64 -10.72
C GLY A 308 -10.69 7.13 -10.73
N LEU A 309 -11.35 6.57 -9.72
CA LEU A 309 -11.53 5.14 -9.54
C LEU A 309 -12.83 4.85 -8.80
N VAL A 310 -13.69 4.01 -9.36
CA VAL A 310 -14.89 3.52 -8.66
C VAL A 310 -14.84 2.01 -8.40
N GLN A 311 -14.04 1.28 -9.17
CA GLN A 311 -13.85 -0.17 -9.03
C GLN A 311 -12.47 -0.59 -9.52
N ALA A 312 -11.86 -1.57 -8.85
CA ALA A 312 -10.61 -2.16 -9.28
C ALA A 312 -10.55 -3.65 -8.97
N SER A 313 -9.82 -4.36 -9.81
CA SER A 313 -9.48 -5.78 -9.66
C SER A 313 -8.15 -6.04 -10.39
N PRO A 314 -7.58 -7.25 -10.34
CA PRO A 314 -6.41 -7.60 -11.15
C PRO A 314 -6.63 -7.49 -12.68
N TYR A 315 -7.87 -7.36 -13.13
CA TYR A 315 -8.19 -7.15 -14.55
C TYR A 315 -7.99 -5.69 -14.97
N GLY A 316 -8.32 -4.75 -14.10
CA GLY A 316 -8.19 -3.33 -14.40
C GLY A 316 -8.83 -2.42 -13.36
N ALA A 317 -8.68 -1.13 -13.61
CA ALA A 317 -9.28 -0.03 -12.84
C ALA A 317 -10.34 0.67 -13.68
N LEU A 318 -11.52 0.86 -13.12
CA LEU A 318 -12.69 1.45 -13.78
C LEU A 318 -13.09 2.75 -13.09
N ASN A 319 -13.37 3.77 -13.89
CA ASN A 319 -14.06 4.96 -13.42
C ASN A 319 -15.31 5.25 -14.25
N LEU A 320 -16.35 5.75 -13.58
CA LEU A 320 -17.64 6.11 -14.15
C LEU A 320 -17.96 7.56 -13.75
N THR A 321 -18.09 8.44 -14.73
CA THR A 321 -18.36 9.86 -14.47
C THR A 321 -19.64 10.29 -15.19
N PRO A 322 -20.71 10.62 -14.46
CA PRO A 322 -21.88 11.26 -15.06
C PRO A 322 -21.52 12.69 -15.53
N GLU A 323 -21.76 12.99 -16.79
CA GLU A 323 -21.48 14.30 -17.38
C GLU A 323 -22.55 14.67 -18.40
N GLY A 324 -23.31 15.75 -18.17
CA GLY A 324 -24.27 16.28 -19.13
C GLY A 324 -25.35 15.28 -19.61
N GLY A 325 -25.83 14.41 -18.73
CA GLY A 325 -26.81 13.36 -19.07
C GLY A 325 -26.20 12.16 -19.80
N ARG A 326 -24.88 12.07 -19.87
CA ARG A 326 -24.13 10.93 -20.42
C ARG A 326 -23.34 10.26 -19.32
N LEU A 327 -23.04 8.97 -19.49
CA LEU A 327 -22.12 8.23 -18.64
C LEU A 327 -20.79 8.11 -19.39
N LYS A 328 -19.73 8.73 -18.84
CA LYS A 328 -18.37 8.52 -19.32
C LYS A 328 -17.77 7.33 -18.59
N ILE A 329 -17.27 6.37 -19.37
CA ILE A 329 -16.64 5.15 -18.87
C ILE A 329 -15.16 5.27 -19.21
N ALA A 330 -14.28 5.11 -18.21
CA ALA A 330 -12.85 5.01 -18.41
C ALA A 330 -12.34 3.72 -17.77
N PHE A 331 -11.58 2.92 -18.52
CA PHE A 331 -11.03 1.65 -18.07
C PHE A 331 -9.54 1.57 -18.36
N CYS A 332 -8.75 1.37 -17.31
CA CYS A 332 -7.30 1.14 -17.40
C CYS A 332 -7.04 -0.36 -17.17
N PRO A 333 -6.79 -1.15 -18.23
CA PRO A 333 -6.54 -2.57 -18.10
C PRO A 333 -5.17 -2.83 -17.45
N LEU A 334 -5.08 -3.87 -16.63
CA LEU A 334 -3.85 -4.30 -15.96
C LEU A 334 -3.28 -5.60 -16.56
N GLN A 335 -4.00 -6.18 -17.50
CA GLN A 335 -3.58 -7.35 -18.28
C GLN A 335 -4.15 -7.26 -19.69
N PRO A 336 -3.62 -8.04 -20.66
CA PRO A 336 -4.20 -8.10 -21.99
C PRO A 336 -5.70 -8.41 -21.89
N THR A 337 -6.51 -7.54 -22.47
CA THR A 337 -7.96 -7.62 -22.43
C THR A 337 -8.51 -7.88 -23.81
N HIS A 338 -9.25 -8.96 -23.97
CA HIS A 338 -10.00 -9.27 -25.19
C HIS A 338 -11.40 -9.70 -24.77
N ASP A 339 -12.28 -8.70 -24.51
CA ASP A 339 -13.57 -8.94 -23.89
C ASP A 339 -14.61 -7.88 -24.34
N ARG A 340 -15.84 -8.07 -23.92
CA ARG A 340 -16.95 -7.19 -24.26
C ARG A 340 -17.33 -6.31 -23.08
N LEU A 341 -17.26 -4.99 -23.28
CA LEU A 341 -17.88 -4.02 -22.38
C LEU A 341 -19.38 -3.95 -22.68
N GLU A 342 -20.19 -4.14 -21.66
CA GLU A 342 -21.64 -3.93 -21.72
C GLU A 342 -22.09 -2.97 -20.64
N VAL A 343 -22.99 -2.07 -21.00
CA VAL A 343 -23.75 -1.23 -20.06
C VAL A 343 -25.19 -1.71 -20.10
N ARG A 344 -25.75 -1.99 -18.95
CA ARG A 344 -27.11 -2.51 -18.80
C ARG A 344 -27.97 -1.56 -18.00
N ASP A 345 -29.23 -1.44 -18.39
CA ASP A 345 -30.32 -0.86 -17.60
C ASP A 345 -31.28 -2.00 -17.23
N GLY A 346 -31.18 -2.47 -15.99
CA GLY A 346 -31.78 -3.74 -15.60
C GLY A 346 -31.23 -4.90 -16.44
N ASP A 347 -32.08 -5.60 -17.14
CA ASP A 347 -31.71 -6.74 -18.01
C ASP A 347 -31.37 -6.31 -19.46
N GLU A 348 -31.66 -5.06 -19.83
CA GLU A 348 -31.47 -4.57 -21.20
C GLU A 348 -30.02 -4.10 -21.39
N VAL A 349 -29.37 -4.50 -22.49
CA VAL A 349 -28.05 -4.00 -22.90
C VAL A 349 -28.24 -2.70 -23.68
N VAL A 350 -27.96 -1.57 -23.06
CA VAL A 350 -28.10 -0.23 -23.68
C VAL A 350 -26.83 0.23 -24.45
N TYR A 351 -25.70 -0.41 -24.17
CA TYR A 351 -24.45 -0.19 -24.89
C TYR A 351 -23.59 -1.45 -24.86
N SER A 352 -22.92 -1.75 -25.95
CA SER A 352 -21.97 -2.86 -26.06
C SER A 352 -20.82 -2.52 -26.99
N LYS A 353 -19.60 -2.86 -26.58
CA LYS A 353 -18.40 -2.68 -27.41
C LYS A 353 -17.40 -3.80 -27.13
N GLN A 354 -16.87 -4.41 -28.20
CA GLN A 354 -15.73 -5.32 -28.11
C GLN A 354 -14.46 -4.51 -27.83
N LEU A 355 -13.70 -4.89 -26.80
CA LEU A 355 -12.43 -4.28 -26.46
C LEU A 355 -11.29 -5.27 -26.72
N THR A 356 -10.21 -4.75 -27.30
CA THR A 356 -8.92 -5.43 -27.42
C THR A 356 -7.88 -4.43 -27.00
N LEU A 357 -7.35 -4.56 -25.79
CA LEU A 357 -6.48 -3.58 -25.15
C LEU A 357 -5.25 -4.26 -24.57
N GLN A 358 -4.12 -3.59 -24.63
CA GLN A 358 -2.93 -3.96 -23.89
C GLN A 358 -2.96 -3.37 -22.47
N PRO A 359 -2.20 -3.93 -21.52
CA PRO A 359 -2.07 -3.32 -20.20
C PRO A 359 -1.69 -1.83 -20.30
N MET A 360 -2.33 -1.00 -19.48
CA MET A 360 -2.17 0.46 -19.45
C MET A 360 -2.65 1.21 -20.71
N GLU A 361 -3.27 0.55 -21.67
CA GLU A 361 -3.95 1.18 -22.83
C GLU A 361 -5.39 1.55 -22.39
N VAL A 362 -5.59 2.80 -22.04
CA VAL A 362 -6.85 3.28 -21.47
C VAL A 362 -7.95 3.41 -22.52
N PHE A 363 -9.11 2.84 -22.19
CA PHE A 363 -10.36 3.03 -22.97
C PHE A 363 -11.16 4.17 -22.39
#